data_7b19dd98ffd872e0bedd49f0d0ea0705
#
_entry.id   7b19dd98ffd872e0bedd49f0d0ea0705
#
_cell.length_a   1.000
_cell.length_b   1.000
_cell.length_c   1.000
_cell.angle_alpha   90.00
_cell.angle_beta   90.00
_cell.angle_gamma   90.00
#
_symmetry.space_group_name_H-M   'P 1'
#
loop_
_entity.id
_entity.type
_entity.pdbx_description
1 polymer ?
#
loop_
_entity_poly.entity_id
_entity_poly.type
_entity_poly.pdbx_seq_one_letter_code
_entity_poly.pdbx_strand_id
1 'polypeptide(L)'
;MDMKLYPAIFKPQPLNGYTVRFYDIPGCHAEGDDTEEATQNARDALGEILAVMEAAGKPLPKATPITQIQPRQDEFFIMVTVDMDEYRKHPGQPSLKRYMPIWPKTGKAYRNFYRKH
;
A
#
# COMPACT_ATOMS: atom_id res chain seq x y z
N MET A 1 9.55 11.74 -14.07
CA MET A 1 8.93 10.51 -13.53
C MET A 1 9.93 9.82 -12.62
N ASP A 2 9.56 9.62 -11.38
CA ASP A 2 10.46 9.03 -10.39
C ASP A 2 9.81 7.79 -9.80
N MET A 3 10.12 6.65 -10.37
CA MET A 3 9.48 5.38 -9.98
C MET A 3 10.26 4.71 -8.86
N LYS A 4 9.54 4.24 -7.86
CA LYS A 4 10.09 3.42 -6.79
C LYS A 4 9.44 2.06 -6.82
N LEU A 5 10.16 1.05 -6.38
CA LEU A 5 9.70 -0.33 -6.45
C LEU A 5 10.07 -1.04 -5.15
N TYR A 6 9.07 -1.60 -4.47
CA TYR A 6 9.29 -2.30 -3.20
C TYR A 6 8.50 -3.60 -3.18
N PRO A 7 9.03 -4.63 -2.51
CA PRO A 7 8.29 -5.88 -2.39
C PRO A 7 7.17 -5.76 -1.36
N ALA A 8 6.01 -6.20 -1.74
CA ALA A 8 4.84 -6.24 -0.86
C ALA A 8 4.47 -7.70 -0.62
N ILE A 9 4.14 -8.02 0.62
CA ILE A 9 3.78 -9.36 1.02
C ILE A 9 2.27 -9.41 1.19
N PHE A 10 1.63 -10.25 0.38
CA PHE A 10 0.18 -10.41 0.39
C PHE A 10 -0.18 -11.66 1.17
N LYS A 11 -1.16 -11.53 2.04
CA LYS A 11 -1.67 -12.66 2.81
C LYS A 11 -3.17 -12.77 2.62
N PRO A 12 -3.66 -13.90 2.08
CA PRO A 12 -5.12 -14.09 1.96
C PRO A 12 -5.77 -14.16 3.34
N GLN A 13 -6.95 -13.62 3.45
CA GLN A 13 -7.71 -13.63 4.69
C GLN A 13 -8.72 -14.78 4.67
N PRO A 14 -9.07 -15.32 5.83
CA PRO A 14 -9.93 -16.53 5.87
C PRO A 14 -11.26 -16.38 5.19
N LEU A 15 -11.89 -15.23 5.29
CA LEU A 15 -13.20 -15.05 4.67
C LEU A 15 -13.06 -14.56 3.25
N ASN A 16 -12.35 -13.46 3.09
CA ASN A 16 -12.22 -12.84 1.80
C ASN A 16 -11.13 -11.79 1.86
N GLY A 17 -10.56 -11.50 0.72
CA GLY A 17 -9.63 -10.39 0.62
C GLY A 17 -8.22 -10.72 1.01
N TYR A 18 -7.41 -9.67 1.04
CA TYR A 18 -5.97 -9.78 1.28
C TYR A 18 -5.52 -8.65 2.18
N THR A 19 -4.53 -8.95 3.04
CA THR A 19 -3.79 -7.89 3.70
C THR A 19 -2.42 -7.81 3.04
N VAL A 20 -1.86 -6.61 3.03
CA VAL A 20 -0.59 -6.34 2.35
C VAL A 20 0.31 -5.61 3.34
N ARG A 21 1.56 -6.01 3.41
CA ARG A 21 2.56 -5.24 4.16
C ARG A 21 3.81 -5.11 3.31
N PHE A 22 4.53 -4.02 3.53
CA PHE A 22 5.78 -3.80 2.82
C PHE A 22 6.93 -4.22 3.70
N TYR A 23 7.75 -5.12 3.17
CA TYR A 23 8.84 -5.72 3.95
C TYR A 23 9.82 -4.67 4.47
N ASP A 24 10.14 -3.70 3.63
CA ASP A 24 11.17 -2.71 3.94
C ASP A 24 10.66 -1.47 4.66
N ILE A 25 9.36 -1.33 4.80
CA ILE A 25 8.76 -0.12 5.36
C ILE A 25 7.80 -0.54 6.47
N PRO A 26 8.30 -0.67 7.71
CA PRO A 26 7.45 -1.07 8.83
C PRO A 26 6.31 -0.11 9.02
N GLY A 27 5.14 -0.63 9.28
CA GLY A 27 3.96 0.19 9.46
C GLY A 27 3.22 0.54 8.19
N CYS A 28 3.78 0.23 7.03
CA CYS A 28 3.12 0.50 5.77
C CYS A 28 2.33 -0.74 5.35
N HIS A 29 1.01 -0.67 5.48
CA HIS A 29 0.16 -1.78 5.08
C HIS A 29 -1.12 -1.30 4.45
N ALA A 30 -1.80 -2.26 3.79
CA ALA A 30 -3.05 -1.99 3.11
C ALA A 30 -3.86 -3.28 3.08
N GLU A 31 -5.06 -3.21 2.55
CA GLU A 31 -5.91 -4.37 2.37
C GLU A 31 -6.86 -4.12 1.20
N GLY A 32 -7.46 -5.17 0.71
CA GLY A 32 -8.42 -5.08 -0.37
C GLY A 32 -9.18 -6.39 -0.51
N ASP A 33 -10.31 -6.34 -1.21
CA ASP A 33 -11.16 -7.51 -1.38
C ASP A 33 -10.61 -8.49 -2.42
N ASP A 34 -9.84 -7.98 -3.36
CA ASP A 34 -9.17 -8.81 -4.35
C ASP A 34 -7.76 -8.28 -4.54
N THR A 35 -6.98 -8.97 -5.38
CA THR A 35 -5.58 -8.57 -5.56
C THR A 35 -5.45 -7.22 -6.24
N GLU A 36 -6.37 -6.90 -7.12
CA GLU A 36 -6.32 -5.62 -7.81
C GLU A 36 -6.56 -4.46 -6.84
N GLU A 37 -7.59 -4.56 -6.03
CA GLU A 37 -7.88 -3.53 -5.04
C GLU A 37 -6.78 -3.43 -4.00
N ALA A 38 -6.31 -4.57 -3.51
CA ALA A 38 -5.24 -4.58 -2.52
C ALA A 38 -3.96 -3.95 -3.07
N THR A 39 -3.64 -4.23 -4.34
CA THR A 39 -2.46 -3.65 -4.97
C THR A 39 -2.59 -2.14 -5.11
N GLN A 40 -3.76 -1.68 -5.53
CA GLN A 40 -3.97 -0.24 -5.68
C GLN A 40 -3.87 0.47 -4.33
N ASN A 41 -4.49 -0.11 -3.30
CA ASN A 41 -4.42 0.47 -1.96
C ASN A 41 -3.00 0.44 -1.41
N ALA A 42 -2.26 -0.63 -1.70
CA ALA A 42 -0.87 -0.73 -1.28
C ALA A 42 -0.01 0.33 -1.96
N ARG A 43 -0.26 0.58 -3.24
CA ARG A 43 0.47 1.61 -3.98
C ARG A 43 0.22 2.98 -3.38
N ASP A 44 -1.03 3.28 -3.04
CA ASP A 44 -1.36 4.56 -2.44
C ASP A 44 -0.70 4.71 -1.07
N ALA A 45 -0.73 3.67 -0.25
CA ALA A 45 -0.10 3.72 1.06
C ALA A 45 1.41 3.92 0.94
N LEU A 46 2.03 3.20 0.01
CA LEU A 46 3.47 3.31 -0.21
C LEU A 46 3.83 4.73 -0.66
N GLY A 47 3.12 5.26 -1.66
CA GLY A 47 3.43 6.59 -2.17
C GLY A 47 3.30 7.66 -1.11
N GLU A 48 2.26 7.56 -0.29
CA GLU A 48 2.02 8.55 0.75
C GLU A 48 3.11 8.51 1.82
N ILE A 49 3.48 7.32 2.27
CA ILE A 49 4.48 7.24 3.33
C ILE A 49 5.87 7.63 2.85
N LEU A 50 6.21 7.28 1.62
CA LEU A 50 7.50 7.68 1.06
C LEU A 50 7.58 9.19 0.88
N ALA A 51 6.48 9.81 0.44
CA ALA A 51 6.45 11.27 0.28
C ALA A 51 6.61 11.97 1.62
N VAL A 52 5.97 11.43 2.67
CA VAL A 52 6.13 11.99 4.02
C VAL A 52 7.58 11.88 4.48
N MET A 53 8.20 10.73 4.24
CA MET A 53 9.59 10.54 4.63
C MET A 53 10.51 11.51 3.91
N GLU A 54 10.29 11.70 2.61
CA GLU A 54 11.09 12.66 1.84
C GLU A 54 10.92 14.08 2.37
N ALA A 55 9.68 14.46 2.64
CA ALA A 55 9.39 15.80 3.13
C ALA A 55 10.04 16.04 4.50
N ALA A 56 10.18 14.98 5.29
CA ALA A 56 10.83 15.07 6.60
C ALA A 56 12.35 14.97 6.52
N GLY A 57 12.89 14.82 5.32
CA GLY A 57 14.34 14.71 5.14
C GLY A 57 14.90 13.35 5.54
N LYS A 58 14.06 12.33 5.64
CA LYS A 58 14.52 11.00 6.02
C LYS A 58 14.92 10.21 4.77
N PRO A 59 15.96 9.39 4.86
CA PRO A 59 16.34 8.57 3.71
C PRO A 59 15.30 7.49 3.46
N LEU A 60 15.02 7.22 2.20
CA LEU A 60 14.08 6.15 1.86
C LEU A 60 14.76 4.80 2.03
N PRO A 61 14.02 3.80 2.50
CA PRO A 61 14.60 2.47 2.66
C PRO A 61 15.02 1.89 1.32
N LYS A 62 16.02 1.04 1.36
CA LYS A 62 16.46 0.34 0.17
C LYS A 62 15.64 -0.94 0.03
N ALA A 63 15.16 -1.22 -1.19
CA ALA A 63 14.34 -2.39 -1.41
C ALA A 63 15.18 -3.66 -1.26
N THR A 64 14.70 -4.60 -0.46
CA THR A 64 15.35 -5.89 -0.29
C THR A 64 15.06 -6.78 -1.50
N PRO A 65 16.05 -7.46 -2.05
CA PRO A 65 15.78 -8.39 -3.15
C PRO A 65 14.82 -9.50 -2.70
N ILE A 66 13.86 -9.84 -3.53
CA ILE A 66 12.86 -10.84 -3.14
C ILE A 66 13.47 -12.20 -2.87
N THR A 67 14.66 -12.47 -3.42
CA THR A 67 15.36 -13.72 -3.14
C THR A 67 15.80 -13.84 -1.69
N GLN A 68 15.84 -12.73 -0.96
CA GLN A 68 16.25 -12.71 0.44
C GLN A 68 15.07 -12.68 1.40
N ILE A 69 13.86 -12.66 0.89
CA ILE A 69 12.66 -12.61 1.72
C ILE A 69 12.00 -13.97 1.71
N GLN A 70 11.70 -14.48 2.91
CA GLN A 70 11.04 -15.78 3.05
C GLN A 70 9.56 -15.54 3.36
N PRO A 71 8.66 -15.83 2.42
CA PRO A 71 7.24 -15.70 2.74
C PRO A 71 6.79 -16.82 3.68
N ARG A 72 5.81 -16.52 4.50
CA ARG A 72 5.21 -17.56 5.32
C ARG A 72 4.28 -18.38 4.44
N GLN A 73 3.77 -19.46 5.03
CA GLN A 73 2.83 -20.29 4.32
C GLN A 73 1.64 -19.44 3.88
N ASP A 74 1.20 -19.66 2.67
CA ASP A 74 0.09 -18.95 2.00
C ASP A 74 0.33 -17.46 1.70
N GLU A 75 1.51 -16.94 2.00
CA GLU A 75 1.85 -15.57 1.58
C GLU A 75 2.52 -15.59 0.22
N PHE A 76 2.38 -14.50 -0.51
CA PHE A 76 3.07 -14.35 -1.79
C PHE A 76 3.51 -12.89 -1.97
N PHE A 77 4.40 -12.67 -2.92
CA PHE A 77 4.97 -11.34 -3.14
C PHE A 77 4.43 -10.71 -4.40
N ILE A 78 4.22 -9.42 -4.36
CA ILE A 78 4.01 -8.62 -5.55
C ILE A 78 4.93 -7.42 -5.44
N MET A 79 5.68 -7.13 -6.50
CA MET A 79 6.48 -5.92 -6.54
C MET A 79 5.57 -4.75 -6.87
N VAL A 80 5.52 -3.76 -6.00
CA VAL A 80 4.64 -2.62 -6.17
C VAL A 80 5.45 -1.40 -6.59
N THR A 81 5.06 -0.81 -7.71
CA THR A 81 5.71 0.41 -8.20
C THR A 81 4.86 1.61 -7.84
N VAL A 82 5.51 2.74 -7.64
CA VAL A 82 4.82 3.98 -7.39
C VAL A 82 5.57 5.11 -8.08
N ASP A 83 4.83 6.01 -8.67
CA ASP A 83 5.40 7.23 -9.26
C ASP A 83 5.37 8.30 -8.18
N MET A 84 6.53 8.64 -7.67
CA MET A 84 6.62 9.59 -6.56
C MET A 84 6.12 10.97 -6.92
N ASP A 85 6.16 11.33 -8.21
CA ASP A 85 5.68 12.64 -8.61
C ASP A 85 4.19 12.84 -8.31
N GLU A 86 3.44 11.73 -8.25
CA GLU A 86 2.02 11.82 -7.94
C GLU A 86 1.75 12.14 -6.49
N TYR A 87 2.71 11.86 -5.62
CA TYR A 87 2.50 12.00 -4.16
C TYR A 87 3.27 13.17 -3.56
N ARG A 88 4.26 13.68 -4.26
CA ARG A 88 5.11 14.76 -3.71
C ARG A 88 4.39 16.08 -3.57
N LYS A 89 3.37 16.29 -4.36
CA LYS A 89 2.64 17.56 -4.33
C LYS A 89 1.92 17.78 -3.01
N HIS A 90 1.52 16.69 -2.36
CA HIS A 90 0.76 16.76 -1.12
C HIS A 90 1.29 15.74 -0.13
N PRO A 91 2.55 15.91 0.34
CA PRO A 91 3.13 14.93 1.25
C PRO A 91 2.30 14.84 2.53
N GLY A 92 2.00 13.63 2.93
CA GLY A 92 1.27 13.42 4.17
C GLY A 92 -0.23 13.51 4.04
N GLN A 93 -0.73 13.75 2.83
CA GLN A 93 -2.17 13.78 2.61
C GLN A 93 -2.59 12.55 1.79
N PRO A 94 -3.72 11.95 2.14
CA PRO A 94 -4.18 10.80 1.37
C PRO A 94 -4.56 11.22 -0.04
N SER A 95 -4.47 10.30 -0.97
CA SER A 95 -4.93 10.54 -2.33
C SER A 95 -6.44 10.80 -2.29
N LEU A 96 -6.96 11.43 -3.32
CA LEU A 96 -8.40 11.68 -3.38
C LEU A 96 -9.21 10.42 -3.26
N LYS A 97 -8.76 9.33 -3.85
CA LYS A 97 -9.45 8.09 -3.74
C LYS A 97 -9.64 7.64 -2.33
N ARG A 98 -8.59 7.70 -1.52
CA ARG A 98 -8.66 7.25 -0.14
C ARG A 98 -9.35 8.28 0.73
N TYR A 99 -9.28 9.52 0.32
CA TYR A 99 -9.84 10.61 1.11
C TYR A 99 -11.32 10.74 0.95
N MET A 100 -11.91 10.14 -0.04
CA MET A 100 -13.33 10.23 -0.27
C MET A 100 -14.03 9.21 0.61
N PRO A 101 -14.40 9.59 1.81
CA PRO A 101 -14.93 8.63 2.76
C PRO A 101 -16.29 8.19 2.43
N ILE A 102 -16.89 8.88 1.51
CA ILE A 102 -18.15 8.52 1.27
C ILE A 102 -18.17 7.52 0.31
N TRP A 103 -18.08 6.69 0.46
CA TRP A 103 -18.18 5.69 -0.35
C TRP A 103 -17.94 4.58 0.37
N PRO A 104 -18.46 4.37 0.69
CA PRO A 104 -18.06 3.57 1.30
C PRO A 104 -17.67 2.56 0.74
N LYS A 105 -17.40 2.37 0.49
CA LYS A 105 -16.99 1.79 0.01
C LYS A 105 -17.04 0.94 0.18
N THR A 106 -17.55 0.62 0.22
CA THR A 106 -17.48 0.03 0.37
C THR A 106 -17.26 -0.40 0.64
N GLY A 107 -17.36 -0.79 0.72
CA GLY A 107 -16.94 -0.96 0.96
C GLY A 107 -16.65 -1.29 1.54
N LYS A 108 -16.70 -1.78 1.50
CA LYS A 108 -16.37 -1.78 2.03
C LYS A 108 -16.13 -1.14 2.52
N ALA A 109 -16.44 -0.54 2.64
CA ALA A 109 -15.95 0.17 2.79
C ALA A 109 -15.94 0.80 3.07
N TYR A 110 -15.97 0.78 2.96
CA TYR A 110 -15.77 1.45 2.99
C TYR A 110 -15.79 1.07 3.26
N ARG A 111 -15.79 0.28 3.10
CA ARG A 111 -15.74 -0.16 3.23
C ARG A 111 -15.63 -0.16 3.88
N ASN A 112 -15.92 0.17 4.20
CA ASN A 112 -15.76 0.45 4.54
C ASN A 112 -15.76 1.26 5.11
N PHE A 113 -15.78 1.68 5.17
CA PHE A 113 -15.81 2.60 5.39
C PHE A 113 -15.99 2.70 5.36
N TYR A 114 -16.07 2.50 4.84
CA TYR A 114 -16.17 2.56 4.28
C TYR A 114 -16.37 1.65 4.15
N ARG A 115 -16.63 0.86 3.93
CA ARG A 115 -16.92 0.03 3.59
C ARG A 115 -17.15 -0.48 4.19
N LYS A 116 -17.40 -0.43 4.45
CA LYS A 116 -17.55 -0.87 4.62
C LYS A 116 -17.67 -0.85 5.07
N HIS A 117 -18.14 -0.94 5.13
CA HIS A 117 -18.20 -1.03 5.00
C HIS A 117 -18.20 -1.16 5.13
#